data_2c158651d8f56c2652d487a2ae3c79f2
#
_entry.id   2c158651d8f56c2652d487a2ae3c79f2
#
_cell.length_a   1.000
_cell.length_b   1.000
_cell.length_c   1.000
_cell.angle_alpha   90.00
_cell.angle_beta   90.00
_cell.angle_gamma   90.00
#
_symmetry.space_group_name_H-M   'P 1'
#
loop_
_entity.id
_entity.type
_entity.pdbx_description
1 polymer ?
#
loop_
_entity_poly.entity_id
_entity_poly.type
_entity_poly.pdbx_seq_one_letter_code
_entity_poly.pdbx_strand_id
1 'polypeptide(L)'
;MTRTLLQTYGLKFHPFRPDVPIEALYVTPTLDAFLRRVELSIADGGYVMITGDPGTGKSVALRLLKKRLDGLRDVVVGIIEHPQSRISDFYREVGDLFGVPLQAHNRFGGFKAIRARWTEHISTTCSRPVLVFDEAQEVINSVFCELRVLASKDLDSRQLLCVILAGDQRLPERLRSSELLPLGSRIRRRLVLEAASSDEMLACLEHLLETAGNSALMTEELKATLVDHAVGNHRILMNLCDELLSVAADRGLPKLDEKLYLDVYAATPKKAAKRR
;
A
#
# COMPACT_ATOMS: atom_id res chain seq x y z
N MET A 1 10.15 26.44 -0.13
CA MET A 1 10.67 25.67 0.99
C MET A 1 11.30 24.34 0.57
N THR A 2 10.58 23.38 0.01
CA THR A 2 11.11 22.03 -0.34
C THR A 2 12.32 22.05 -1.28
N ARG A 3 12.32 22.89 -2.33
CA ARG A 3 13.42 22.97 -3.30
C ARG A 3 14.74 23.48 -2.67
N THR A 4 14.65 24.40 -1.73
CA THR A 4 15.81 24.92 -0.99
C THR A 4 16.40 23.84 -0.08
N LEU A 5 15.55 23.08 0.63
CA LEU A 5 15.97 21.98 1.50
C LEU A 5 16.73 20.90 0.72
N LEU A 6 16.20 20.47 -0.42
CA LEU A 6 16.86 19.46 -1.27
C LEU A 6 18.25 19.94 -1.75
N GLN A 7 18.36 21.21 -2.14
CA GLN A 7 19.64 21.81 -2.56
C GLN A 7 20.64 21.89 -1.38
N THR A 8 20.18 22.30 -0.19
CA THR A 8 21.02 22.42 0.99
C THR A 8 21.68 21.10 1.39
N TYR A 9 20.93 20.00 1.29
CA TYR A 9 21.42 18.68 1.69
C TYR A 9 21.87 17.80 0.51
N GLY A 10 21.88 18.31 -0.73
CA GLY A 10 22.28 17.54 -1.91
C GLY A 10 21.38 16.36 -2.25
N LEU A 11 20.08 16.47 -1.91
CA LEU A 11 19.12 15.41 -2.10
C LEU A 11 18.44 15.53 -3.47
N LYS A 12 18.29 14.40 -4.17
CA LYS A 12 17.57 14.28 -5.44
C LYS A 12 16.05 14.38 -5.24
N PHE A 13 15.55 13.83 -4.14
CA PHE A 13 14.15 13.85 -3.71
C PHE A 13 14.10 13.83 -2.18
N HIS A 14 12.93 14.08 -1.61
CA HIS A 14 12.73 14.02 -0.16
C HIS A 14 12.57 12.56 0.30
N PRO A 15 13.52 11.97 1.06
CA PRO A 15 13.53 10.53 1.31
C PRO A 15 12.46 10.05 2.31
N PHE A 16 11.86 10.94 3.09
CA PHE A 16 11.00 10.59 4.22
C PHE A 16 9.52 10.88 3.99
N ARG A 17 9.15 11.38 2.81
CA ARG A 17 7.76 11.69 2.46
C ARG A 17 7.07 10.54 1.73
N PRO A 18 5.72 10.50 1.73
CA PRO A 18 4.98 9.45 1.03
C PRO A 18 5.20 9.40 -0.48
N ASP A 19 5.64 10.50 -1.10
CA ASP A 19 5.85 10.67 -2.54
C ASP A 19 7.24 10.24 -3.04
N VAL A 20 7.99 9.49 -2.22
CA VAL A 20 9.27 8.86 -2.63
C VAL A 20 9.08 8.13 -3.96
N PRO A 21 9.99 8.32 -4.95
CA PRO A 21 9.97 7.60 -6.22
C PRO A 21 9.92 6.07 -6.01
N ILE A 22 9.16 5.37 -6.84
CA ILE A 22 8.97 3.92 -6.68
C ILE A 22 10.29 3.17 -6.80
N GLU A 23 11.19 3.66 -7.62
CA GLU A 23 12.53 3.11 -7.87
C GLU A 23 13.44 3.23 -6.63
N ALA A 24 13.12 4.14 -5.73
CA ALA A 24 13.86 4.38 -4.48
C ALA A 24 13.26 3.65 -3.27
N LEU A 25 12.14 2.94 -3.44
CA LEU A 25 11.54 2.20 -2.35
C LEU A 25 12.38 0.97 -1.97
N TYR A 26 12.55 0.75 -0.68
CA TYR A 26 13.24 -0.45 -0.18
C TYR A 26 12.35 -1.69 -0.36
N VAL A 27 12.90 -2.74 -0.97
CA VAL A 27 12.18 -3.98 -1.25
C VAL A 27 12.87 -5.14 -0.57
N THR A 28 12.21 -5.73 0.42
CA THR A 28 12.73 -6.94 1.08
C THR A 28 12.63 -8.15 0.15
N PRO A 29 13.51 -9.17 0.31
CA PRO A 29 13.43 -10.41 -0.47
C PRO A 29 12.08 -11.11 -0.35
N THR A 30 11.46 -11.08 0.83
CA THR A 30 10.13 -11.65 1.08
C THR A 30 9.04 -10.95 0.28
N LEU A 31 9.05 -9.61 0.27
CA LEU A 31 8.12 -8.81 -0.52
C LEU A 31 8.33 -9.05 -2.02
N ASP A 32 9.57 -9.05 -2.50
CA ASP A 32 9.88 -9.31 -3.91
C ASP A 32 9.37 -10.68 -4.38
N ALA A 33 9.64 -11.73 -3.60
CA ALA A 33 9.15 -13.08 -3.87
C ALA A 33 7.62 -13.17 -3.87
N PHE A 34 6.94 -12.42 -3.00
CA PHE A 34 5.48 -12.36 -3.00
C PHE A 34 4.96 -11.66 -4.25
N LEU A 35 5.50 -10.50 -4.61
CA LEU A 35 5.11 -9.74 -5.80
C LEU A 35 5.22 -10.58 -7.07
N ARG A 36 6.33 -11.31 -7.26
CA ARG A 36 6.51 -12.25 -8.38
C ARG A 36 5.44 -13.34 -8.42
N ARG A 37 5.08 -13.91 -7.26
CA ARG A 37 3.99 -14.92 -7.18
C ARG A 37 2.63 -14.35 -7.54
N VAL A 38 2.39 -13.07 -7.25
CA VAL A 38 1.15 -12.39 -7.67
C VAL A 38 1.15 -12.18 -9.18
N GLU A 39 2.24 -11.72 -9.78
CA GLU A 39 2.39 -11.57 -11.24
C GLU A 39 2.03 -12.89 -11.97
N LEU A 40 2.59 -14.01 -11.49
CA LEU A 40 2.29 -15.33 -12.06
C LEU A 40 0.83 -15.76 -11.91
N SER A 41 0.08 -15.19 -10.96
CA SER A 41 -1.33 -15.50 -10.76
C SER A 41 -2.28 -14.76 -11.69
N ILE A 42 -1.82 -13.74 -12.39
CA ILE A 42 -2.68 -12.93 -13.29
C ILE A 42 -3.30 -13.81 -14.38
N ALA A 43 -2.56 -14.78 -14.88
CA ALA A 43 -3.05 -15.72 -15.89
C ALA A 43 -4.23 -16.59 -15.39
N ASP A 44 -4.27 -16.92 -14.10
CA ASP A 44 -5.30 -17.78 -13.50
C ASP A 44 -6.42 -16.98 -12.81
N GLY A 45 -6.12 -15.79 -12.37
CA GLY A 45 -7.00 -14.96 -11.54
C GLY A 45 -7.10 -15.47 -10.09
N GLY A 46 -8.08 -14.97 -9.37
CA GLY A 46 -8.35 -15.37 -7.98
C GLY A 46 -8.12 -14.26 -6.98
N TYR A 47 -7.90 -14.63 -5.71
CA TYR A 47 -7.84 -13.67 -4.61
C TYR A 47 -6.48 -13.69 -3.93
N VAL A 48 -5.95 -12.48 -3.70
CA VAL A 48 -4.69 -12.21 -3.01
C VAL A 48 -5.01 -11.31 -1.82
N MET A 49 -4.34 -11.52 -0.69
CA MET A 49 -4.52 -10.68 0.50
C MET A 49 -3.17 -10.19 1.02
N ILE A 50 -3.11 -8.91 1.32
CA ILE A 50 -1.98 -8.24 1.98
C ILE A 50 -2.51 -7.66 3.29
N THR A 51 -1.96 -8.08 4.41
CA THR A 51 -2.37 -7.58 5.72
C THR A 51 -1.19 -7.09 6.54
N GLY A 52 -1.45 -6.20 7.47
CA GLY A 52 -0.46 -5.67 8.40
C GLY A 52 -1.00 -4.46 9.14
N ASP A 53 -0.37 -4.11 10.22
CA ASP A 53 -0.75 -2.94 11.01
C ASP A 53 -0.50 -1.62 10.26
N PRO A 54 -1.10 -0.50 10.67
CA PRO A 54 -0.80 0.79 10.09
C PRO A 54 0.70 1.12 10.17
N GLY A 55 1.31 1.46 9.02
CA GLY A 55 2.74 1.82 8.96
C GLY A 55 3.70 0.67 8.67
N THR A 56 3.22 -0.57 8.46
CA THR A 56 4.07 -1.74 8.10
C THR A 56 4.42 -1.83 6.62
N GLY A 57 3.96 -0.90 5.77
CA GLY A 57 4.34 -0.86 4.36
C GLY A 57 3.31 -1.41 3.36
N LYS A 58 2.03 -1.63 3.74
CA LYS A 58 0.97 -2.09 2.82
C LYS A 58 0.85 -1.25 1.55
N SER A 59 0.76 0.07 1.69
CA SER A 59 0.63 0.98 0.53
C SER A 59 1.90 0.98 -0.33
N VAL A 60 3.08 0.76 0.26
CA VAL A 60 4.33 0.57 -0.48
C VAL A 60 4.26 -0.73 -1.29
N ALA A 61 3.81 -1.83 -0.70
CA ALA A 61 3.62 -3.09 -1.40
C ALA A 61 2.63 -2.96 -2.57
N LEU A 62 1.53 -2.22 -2.40
CA LEU A 62 0.56 -1.95 -3.46
C LEU A 62 1.15 -1.07 -4.58
N ARG A 63 1.93 -0.04 -4.25
CA ARG A 63 2.61 0.81 -5.25
C ARG A 63 3.60 0.00 -6.09
N LEU A 64 4.41 -0.83 -5.44
CA LEU A 64 5.37 -1.72 -6.11
C LEU A 64 4.65 -2.74 -6.99
N LEU A 65 3.58 -3.34 -6.48
CA LEU A 65 2.77 -4.29 -7.25
C LEU A 65 2.15 -3.62 -8.48
N LYS A 66 1.52 -2.45 -8.30
CA LYS A 66 0.96 -1.67 -9.41
C LYS A 66 2.00 -1.38 -10.47
N LYS A 67 3.19 -0.91 -10.08
CA LYS A 67 4.30 -0.62 -11.03
C LYS A 67 4.68 -1.86 -11.85
N ARG A 68 4.75 -3.02 -11.21
CA ARG A 68 5.05 -4.28 -11.91
C ARG A 68 3.94 -4.69 -12.87
N LEU A 69 2.69 -4.59 -12.43
CA LEU A 69 1.53 -4.94 -13.25
C LEU A 69 1.36 -3.99 -14.43
N ASP A 70 1.60 -2.69 -14.24
CA ASP A 70 1.60 -1.69 -15.33
C ASP A 70 2.69 -1.96 -16.39
N GLY A 71 3.76 -2.67 -16.00
CA GLY A 71 4.81 -3.12 -16.92
C GLY A 71 4.47 -4.38 -17.71
N LEU A 72 3.40 -5.08 -17.35
CA LEU A 72 2.95 -6.28 -18.07
C LEU A 72 2.04 -5.87 -19.23
N ARG A 73 2.35 -6.42 -20.43
CA ARG A 73 1.50 -6.19 -21.59
C ARG A 73 0.10 -6.77 -21.34
N ASP A 74 -0.91 -6.03 -21.73
CA ASP A 74 -2.31 -6.47 -21.70
C ASP A 74 -2.91 -6.73 -20.30
N VAL A 75 -2.30 -6.23 -19.23
CA VAL A 75 -2.87 -6.25 -17.88
C VAL A 75 -3.53 -4.90 -17.58
N VAL A 76 -4.83 -4.94 -17.26
CA VAL A 76 -5.59 -3.76 -16.84
C VAL A 76 -5.76 -3.80 -15.33
N VAL A 77 -5.34 -2.73 -14.65
CA VAL A 77 -5.41 -2.61 -13.18
C VAL A 77 -6.39 -1.50 -12.81
N GLY A 78 -7.45 -1.86 -12.12
CA GLY A 78 -8.37 -0.95 -11.46
C GLY A 78 -8.09 -0.86 -9.96
N ILE A 79 -8.14 0.34 -9.39
CA ILE A 79 -8.00 0.56 -7.95
C ILE A 79 -9.30 1.16 -7.44
N ILE A 80 -9.89 0.52 -6.44
CA ILE A 80 -11.07 1.04 -5.75
C ILE A 80 -10.63 2.08 -4.72
N GLU A 81 -11.02 3.33 -4.96
CA GLU A 81 -10.67 4.47 -4.10
C GLU A 81 -11.67 4.65 -2.94
N HIS A 82 -12.89 4.15 -3.10
CA HIS A 82 -13.96 4.30 -2.12
C HIS A 82 -14.43 2.94 -1.58
N PRO A 83 -13.67 2.29 -0.68
CA PRO A 83 -13.97 0.94 -0.20
C PRO A 83 -15.32 0.85 0.56
N GLN A 84 -15.79 1.95 1.17
CA GLN A 84 -17.07 2.00 1.88
C GLN A 84 -18.29 2.21 0.96
N SER A 85 -18.11 2.21 -0.35
CA SER A 85 -19.17 2.42 -1.33
C SER A 85 -20.27 1.38 -1.24
N ARG A 86 -21.51 1.80 -1.52
CA ARG A 86 -22.64 0.88 -1.72
C ARG A 86 -22.50 0.15 -3.07
N ILE A 87 -23.27 -0.92 -3.27
CA ILE A 87 -23.22 -1.74 -4.48
C ILE A 87 -23.41 -0.90 -5.76
N SER A 88 -24.29 0.09 -5.75
CA SER A 88 -24.51 0.97 -6.91
C SER A 88 -23.27 1.78 -7.30
N ASP A 89 -22.59 2.32 -6.29
CA ASP A 89 -21.40 3.14 -6.47
C ASP A 89 -20.19 2.28 -6.81
N PHE A 90 -20.08 1.10 -6.19
CA PHE A 90 -19.11 0.08 -6.56
C PHE A 90 -19.22 -0.30 -8.05
N TYR A 91 -20.43 -0.55 -8.57
CA TYR A 91 -20.59 -0.85 -9.98
C TYR A 91 -20.21 0.31 -10.87
N ARG A 92 -20.55 1.56 -10.48
CA ARG A 92 -20.16 2.74 -11.24
C ARG A 92 -18.64 2.86 -11.31
N GLU A 93 -17.96 2.78 -10.17
CA GLU A 93 -16.51 2.86 -10.08
C GLU A 93 -15.83 1.75 -10.90
N VAL A 94 -16.28 0.50 -10.78
CA VAL A 94 -15.77 -0.61 -11.62
C VAL A 94 -16.06 -0.37 -13.10
N GLY A 95 -17.22 0.17 -13.44
CA GLY A 95 -17.57 0.53 -14.82
C GLY A 95 -16.60 1.56 -15.40
N ASP A 96 -16.32 2.62 -14.65
CA ASP A 96 -15.38 3.67 -15.04
C ASP A 96 -13.95 3.11 -15.21
N LEU A 97 -13.50 2.28 -14.26
CA LEU A 97 -12.17 1.66 -14.29
C LEU A 97 -11.95 0.75 -15.52
N PHE A 98 -12.98 0.06 -15.99
CA PHE A 98 -12.87 -0.88 -17.11
C PHE A 98 -13.52 -0.36 -18.41
N GLY A 99 -13.88 0.91 -18.45
CA GLY A 99 -14.44 1.55 -19.65
C GLY A 99 -15.82 1.02 -20.05
N VAL A 100 -16.64 0.62 -19.06
CA VAL A 100 -18.02 0.15 -19.25
C VAL A 100 -18.99 1.19 -18.72
N PRO A 101 -19.70 1.94 -19.58
CA PRO A 101 -20.67 2.93 -19.10
C PRO A 101 -21.84 2.24 -18.43
N LEU A 102 -22.04 2.47 -17.15
CA LEU A 102 -23.09 1.85 -16.34
C LEU A 102 -24.13 2.86 -15.87
N GLN A 103 -25.40 2.48 -15.97
CA GLN A 103 -26.48 3.25 -15.40
C GLN A 103 -26.73 2.87 -13.94
N ALA A 104 -26.82 3.85 -13.05
CA ALA A 104 -26.88 3.67 -11.59
C ALA A 104 -27.99 2.73 -11.09
N HIS A 105 -29.08 2.57 -11.85
CA HIS A 105 -30.25 1.80 -11.44
C HIS A 105 -30.32 0.39 -12.04
N ASN A 106 -29.40 0.01 -12.94
CA ASN A 106 -29.41 -1.29 -13.63
C ASN A 106 -28.26 -2.19 -13.17
N ARG A 107 -28.34 -2.68 -11.92
CA ARG A 107 -27.36 -3.63 -11.36
C ARG A 107 -27.16 -4.88 -12.25
N PHE A 108 -28.25 -5.47 -12.73
CA PHE A 108 -28.19 -6.68 -13.54
C PHE A 108 -27.56 -6.43 -14.91
N GLY A 109 -27.88 -5.30 -15.55
CA GLY A 109 -27.23 -4.87 -16.80
C GLY A 109 -25.74 -4.59 -16.58
N GLY A 110 -25.39 -3.92 -15.47
CA GLY A 110 -24.01 -3.66 -15.08
C GLY A 110 -23.22 -4.95 -14.86
N PHE A 111 -23.77 -5.90 -14.11
CA PHE A 111 -23.17 -7.22 -13.90
C PHE A 111 -22.85 -7.91 -15.23
N LYS A 112 -23.81 -7.96 -16.16
CA LYS A 112 -23.62 -8.59 -17.48
C LYS A 112 -22.56 -7.85 -18.30
N ALA A 113 -22.62 -6.53 -18.36
CA ALA A 113 -21.73 -5.72 -19.18
C ALA A 113 -20.27 -5.84 -18.72
N ILE A 114 -20.00 -5.76 -17.42
CA ILE A 114 -18.65 -5.92 -16.85
C ILE A 114 -18.12 -7.33 -17.15
N ARG A 115 -18.91 -8.38 -16.92
CA ARG A 115 -18.47 -9.75 -17.18
C ARG A 115 -18.23 -10.02 -18.67
N ALA A 116 -19.03 -9.44 -19.55
CA ALA A 116 -18.81 -9.52 -20.99
C ALA A 116 -17.48 -8.87 -21.37
N ARG A 117 -17.23 -7.66 -20.88
CA ARG A 117 -15.99 -6.92 -21.09
C ARG A 117 -14.76 -7.70 -20.60
N TRP A 118 -14.81 -8.26 -19.40
CA TRP A 118 -13.70 -9.07 -18.87
C TRP A 118 -13.51 -10.38 -19.64
N THR A 119 -14.59 -11.03 -20.05
CA THR A 119 -14.52 -12.26 -20.86
C THR A 119 -13.88 -11.99 -22.22
N GLU A 120 -14.24 -10.88 -22.87
CA GLU A 120 -13.64 -10.44 -24.12
C GLU A 120 -12.15 -10.14 -23.94
N HIS A 121 -11.79 -9.37 -22.90
CA HIS A 121 -10.39 -9.07 -22.57
C HIS A 121 -9.57 -10.36 -22.38
N ILE A 122 -10.05 -11.31 -21.58
CA ILE A 122 -9.36 -12.58 -21.35
C ILE A 122 -9.19 -13.40 -22.64
N SER A 123 -10.21 -13.39 -23.51
CA SER A 123 -10.14 -14.16 -24.76
C SER A 123 -9.11 -13.61 -25.75
N THR A 124 -8.82 -12.31 -25.68
CA THR A 124 -7.88 -11.64 -26.57
C THR A 124 -6.46 -11.58 -26.00
N THR A 125 -6.30 -11.48 -24.68
CA THR A 125 -5.00 -11.22 -24.05
C THR A 125 -4.47 -12.39 -23.21
N CYS A 126 -5.29 -13.38 -22.91
CA CYS A 126 -5.02 -14.47 -21.96
C CYS A 126 -4.71 -13.98 -20.53
N SER A 127 -4.89 -12.69 -20.25
CA SER A 127 -4.66 -12.05 -18.96
C SER A 127 -5.97 -11.65 -18.29
N ARG A 128 -6.07 -11.83 -16.97
CA ARG A 128 -7.23 -11.34 -16.22
C ARG A 128 -7.02 -9.90 -15.81
N PRO A 129 -8.07 -9.08 -15.87
CA PRO A 129 -8.01 -7.75 -15.26
C PRO A 129 -7.80 -7.88 -13.74
N VAL A 130 -7.17 -6.86 -13.16
CA VAL A 130 -6.83 -6.81 -11.74
C VAL A 130 -7.66 -5.74 -11.06
N LEU A 131 -8.23 -6.06 -9.91
CA LEU A 131 -8.96 -5.11 -9.08
C LEU A 131 -8.31 -5.06 -7.70
N VAL A 132 -7.86 -3.87 -7.29
CA VAL A 132 -7.16 -3.64 -6.04
C VAL A 132 -8.08 -2.87 -5.08
N PHE A 133 -8.18 -3.35 -3.86
CA PHE A 133 -8.81 -2.66 -2.74
C PHE A 133 -7.74 -2.32 -1.71
N ASP A 134 -7.51 -1.04 -1.46
CA ASP A 134 -6.81 -0.59 -0.26
C ASP A 134 -7.84 -0.40 0.87
N GLU A 135 -7.40 -0.54 2.12
CA GLU A 135 -8.28 -0.51 3.31
C GLU A 135 -9.49 -1.45 3.17
N ALA A 136 -9.27 -2.66 2.63
CA ALA A 136 -10.33 -3.62 2.33
C ALA A 136 -11.16 -4.04 3.56
N GLN A 137 -10.68 -3.84 4.80
CA GLN A 137 -11.48 -4.03 6.00
C GLN A 137 -12.65 -3.04 6.11
N GLU A 138 -12.65 -1.96 5.34
CA GLU A 138 -13.75 -0.99 5.30
C GLU A 138 -14.83 -1.32 4.25
N VAL A 139 -14.58 -2.28 3.36
CA VAL A 139 -15.53 -2.71 2.32
C VAL A 139 -16.77 -3.34 2.97
N ILE A 140 -17.96 -2.93 2.57
CA ILE A 140 -19.21 -3.51 3.11
C ILE A 140 -19.41 -4.96 2.63
N ASN A 141 -19.97 -5.81 3.47
CA ASN A 141 -20.15 -7.25 3.20
C ASN A 141 -20.88 -7.54 1.88
N SER A 142 -21.91 -6.73 1.57
CA SER A 142 -22.68 -6.91 0.35
C SER A 142 -21.84 -6.70 -0.93
N VAL A 143 -20.82 -5.82 -0.91
CA VAL A 143 -19.89 -5.64 -2.02
C VAL A 143 -18.95 -6.85 -2.13
N PHE A 144 -18.47 -7.40 -1.02
CA PHE A 144 -17.67 -8.63 -1.05
C PHE A 144 -18.46 -9.82 -1.59
N CYS A 145 -19.72 -9.97 -1.18
CA CYS A 145 -20.60 -11.02 -1.70
C CYS A 145 -20.83 -10.87 -3.21
N GLU A 146 -21.06 -9.64 -3.66
CA GLU A 146 -21.23 -9.31 -5.07
C GLU A 146 -19.95 -9.56 -5.87
N LEU A 147 -18.81 -9.10 -5.38
CA LEU A 147 -17.50 -9.29 -5.98
C LEU A 147 -17.19 -10.78 -6.21
N ARG A 148 -17.54 -11.64 -5.24
CA ARG A 148 -17.37 -13.09 -5.38
C ARG A 148 -18.15 -13.66 -6.56
N VAL A 149 -19.39 -13.24 -6.75
CA VAL A 149 -20.24 -13.71 -7.85
C VAL A 149 -19.79 -13.10 -9.18
N LEU A 150 -19.42 -11.81 -9.15
CA LEU A 150 -18.96 -11.08 -10.33
C LEU A 150 -17.65 -11.66 -10.90
N ALA A 151 -16.71 -12.05 -10.02
CA ALA A 151 -15.41 -12.57 -10.39
C ALA A 151 -15.43 -14.03 -10.88
N SER A 152 -16.46 -14.82 -10.55
CA SER A 152 -16.51 -16.25 -10.87
C SER A 152 -17.36 -16.56 -12.10
N LYS A 153 -17.00 -17.63 -12.82
CA LYS A 153 -17.72 -18.14 -14.01
C LYS A 153 -17.76 -19.66 -13.99
N ASP A 154 -18.71 -20.24 -14.74
CA ASP A 154 -18.83 -21.68 -14.96
C ASP A 154 -18.85 -22.49 -13.65
N LEU A 155 -19.82 -22.17 -12.76
CA LEU A 155 -19.96 -22.79 -11.45
C LEU A 155 -18.68 -22.71 -10.60
N ASP A 156 -18.02 -21.55 -10.63
CA ASP A 156 -16.78 -21.26 -9.87
C ASP A 156 -15.51 -21.98 -10.36
N SER A 157 -15.61 -22.66 -11.52
CA SER A 157 -14.45 -23.34 -12.12
C SER A 157 -13.45 -22.39 -12.79
N ARG A 158 -13.88 -21.16 -13.10
CA ARG A 158 -13.07 -20.12 -13.75
C ARG A 158 -13.18 -18.80 -13.03
N GLN A 159 -12.03 -18.12 -12.91
CA GLN A 159 -11.97 -16.75 -12.38
C GLN A 159 -11.84 -15.75 -13.54
N LEU A 160 -12.67 -14.71 -13.53
CA LEU A 160 -12.62 -13.61 -14.51
C LEU A 160 -11.75 -12.45 -14.06
N LEU A 161 -11.30 -12.44 -12.80
CA LEU A 161 -10.66 -11.30 -12.16
C LEU A 161 -9.57 -11.78 -11.24
N CYS A 162 -8.48 -11.04 -11.14
CA CYS A 162 -7.52 -11.12 -10.05
C CYS A 162 -7.86 -10.01 -9.05
N VAL A 163 -8.21 -10.39 -7.82
CA VAL A 163 -8.60 -9.45 -6.75
C VAL A 163 -7.50 -9.37 -5.71
N ILE A 164 -7.05 -8.16 -5.42
CA ILE A 164 -6.03 -7.88 -4.41
C ILE A 164 -6.69 -7.09 -3.29
N LEU A 165 -6.72 -7.66 -2.10
CA LEU A 165 -7.30 -7.07 -0.89
C LEU A 165 -6.16 -6.68 0.05
N ALA A 166 -5.93 -5.40 0.26
CA ALA A 166 -5.00 -4.90 1.27
C ALA A 166 -5.77 -4.32 2.45
N GLY A 167 -5.36 -4.65 3.67
CA GLY A 167 -6.07 -4.19 4.87
C GLY A 167 -5.30 -4.47 6.16
N ASP A 168 -5.92 -4.12 7.27
CA ASP A 168 -5.39 -4.39 8.60
C ASP A 168 -5.82 -5.77 9.15
N GLN A 169 -5.51 -6.04 10.42
CA GLN A 169 -5.81 -7.31 11.10
C GLN A 169 -7.31 -7.63 11.18
N ARG A 170 -8.19 -6.63 11.04
CA ARG A 170 -9.65 -6.85 11.01
C ARG A 170 -10.10 -7.57 9.73
N LEU A 171 -9.37 -7.43 8.62
CA LEU A 171 -9.74 -8.04 7.34
C LEU A 171 -9.77 -9.58 7.39
N PRO A 172 -8.73 -10.29 7.85
CA PRO A 172 -8.77 -11.75 8.00
C PRO A 172 -9.89 -12.23 8.94
N GLU A 173 -10.16 -11.50 10.03
CA GLU A 173 -11.21 -11.85 10.98
C GLU A 173 -12.59 -11.73 10.33
N ARG A 174 -12.87 -10.64 9.63
CA ARG A 174 -14.10 -10.45 8.87
C ARG A 174 -14.33 -11.55 7.84
N LEU A 175 -13.28 -11.95 7.12
CA LEU A 175 -13.37 -13.00 6.09
C LEU A 175 -13.59 -14.42 6.66
N ARG A 176 -13.50 -14.61 7.98
CA ARG A 176 -13.87 -15.85 8.67
C ARG A 176 -15.35 -15.88 9.08
N SER A 177 -16.05 -14.77 8.99
CA SER A 177 -17.51 -14.74 9.29
C SER A 177 -18.27 -15.66 8.34
N SER A 178 -19.40 -16.23 8.79
CA SER A 178 -20.20 -17.15 7.98
C SER A 178 -20.64 -16.58 6.63
N GLU A 179 -20.90 -15.28 6.58
CA GLU A 179 -21.30 -14.56 5.36
C GLU A 179 -20.16 -14.45 4.36
N LEU A 180 -18.93 -14.16 4.81
CA LEU A 180 -17.77 -13.89 3.96
C LEU A 180 -16.82 -15.10 3.79
N LEU A 181 -17.05 -16.18 4.54
CA LEU A 181 -16.26 -17.40 4.47
C LEU A 181 -16.14 -17.95 3.02
N PRO A 182 -17.22 -17.90 2.19
CA PRO A 182 -17.11 -18.33 0.80
C PRO A 182 -16.12 -17.50 -0.04
N LEU A 183 -15.87 -16.25 0.30
CA LEU A 183 -14.83 -15.43 -0.32
C LEU A 183 -13.48 -15.69 0.34
N GLY A 184 -13.42 -15.73 1.67
CA GLY A 184 -12.20 -15.95 2.44
C GLY A 184 -11.50 -17.26 2.09
N SER A 185 -12.27 -18.34 1.79
CA SER A 185 -11.74 -19.64 1.36
C SER A 185 -11.07 -19.62 -0.03
N ARG A 186 -11.34 -18.60 -0.85
CA ARG A 186 -10.75 -18.44 -2.19
C ARG A 186 -9.41 -17.72 -2.19
N ILE A 187 -8.99 -17.16 -1.05
CA ILE A 187 -7.73 -16.45 -0.96
C ILE A 187 -6.57 -17.44 -0.96
N ARG A 188 -5.88 -17.51 -2.08
CA ARG A 188 -4.78 -18.47 -2.29
C ARG A 188 -3.41 -17.94 -1.86
N ARG A 189 -3.22 -16.62 -1.95
CA ARG A 189 -1.95 -15.97 -1.63
C ARG A 189 -2.15 -14.93 -0.55
N ARG A 190 -1.29 -15.01 0.46
CA ARG A 190 -1.33 -14.10 1.61
C ARG A 190 0.07 -13.57 1.88
N LEU A 191 0.14 -12.28 2.15
CA LEU A 191 1.29 -11.60 2.72
C LEU A 191 0.86 -10.96 4.03
N VAL A 192 1.55 -11.28 5.09
CA VAL A 192 1.41 -10.60 6.37
C VAL A 192 2.65 -9.73 6.54
N LEU A 193 2.44 -8.42 6.64
CA LEU A 193 3.48 -7.45 6.92
C LEU A 193 3.49 -7.20 8.43
N GLU A 194 4.48 -7.75 9.08
CA GLU A 194 4.72 -7.58 10.52
C GLU A 194 5.54 -6.31 10.78
N ALA A 195 5.73 -5.96 12.05
CA ALA A 195 6.67 -4.94 12.45
C ALA A 195 8.08 -5.34 11.99
N ALA A 196 8.78 -4.42 11.33
CA ALA A 196 10.11 -4.69 10.80
C ALA A 196 11.13 -4.86 11.95
N SER A 197 12.14 -5.69 11.75
CA SER A 197 13.28 -5.78 12.67
C SER A 197 14.11 -4.49 12.65
N SER A 198 14.91 -4.27 13.68
CA SER A 198 15.84 -3.12 13.72
C SER A 198 16.79 -3.12 12.52
N ASP A 199 17.28 -4.29 12.12
CA ASP A 199 18.17 -4.44 10.96
C ASP A 199 17.46 -4.07 9.65
N GLU A 200 16.21 -4.49 9.46
CA GLU A 200 15.41 -4.14 8.28
C GLU A 200 15.07 -2.64 8.24
N MET A 201 14.78 -2.05 9.40
CA MET A 201 14.51 -0.61 9.52
C MET A 201 15.76 0.21 9.19
N LEU A 202 16.92 -0.21 9.71
CA LEU A 202 18.20 0.44 9.42
C LEU A 202 18.54 0.33 7.94
N ALA A 203 18.43 -0.87 7.36
CA ALA A 203 18.68 -1.09 5.93
C ALA A 203 17.73 -0.26 5.04
N CYS A 204 16.46 -0.12 5.44
CA CYS A 204 15.49 0.74 4.76
C CYS A 204 15.92 2.21 4.80
N LEU A 205 16.33 2.71 5.97
CA LEU A 205 16.76 4.09 6.14
C LEU A 205 18.02 4.39 5.33
N GLU A 206 19.01 3.51 5.38
CA GLU A 206 20.27 3.65 4.63
C GLU A 206 20.01 3.64 3.12
N HIS A 207 19.19 2.71 2.64
CA HIS A 207 18.79 2.63 1.23
C HIS A 207 18.13 3.92 0.74
N LEU A 208 17.24 4.50 1.53
CA LEU A 208 16.56 5.76 1.20
C LEU A 208 17.54 6.93 1.13
N LEU A 209 18.47 7.04 2.08
CA LEU A 209 19.50 8.09 2.12
C LEU A 209 20.47 7.97 0.94
N GLU A 210 20.92 6.75 0.62
CA GLU A 210 21.79 6.47 -0.50
C GLU A 210 21.12 6.81 -1.83
N THR A 211 19.89 6.34 -2.03
CA THR A 211 19.12 6.59 -3.27
C THR A 211 18.79 8.06 -3.43
N ALA A 212 18.51 8.77 -2.34
CA ALA A 212 18.30 10.22 -2.32
C ALA A 212 19.60 11.00 -2.60
N GLY A 213 20.78 10.38 -2.49
CA GLY A 213 22.08 10.95 -2.86
C GLY A 213 22.91 11.49 -1.71
N ASN A 214 22.51 11.30 -0.45
CA ASN A 214 23.28 11.73 0.72
C ASN A 214 23.22 10.70 1.85
N SER A 215 24.03 9.65 1.76
CA SER A 215 24.18 8.63 2.81
C SER A 215 24.77 9.16 4.11
N ALA A 216 25.50 10.28 4.05
CA ALA A 216 26.15 10.91 5.20
C ALA A 216 25.27 11.97 5.91
N LEU A 217 23.99 12.09 5.53
CA LEU A 217 23.06 13.09 6.08
C LEU A 217 22.83 12.91 7.60
N MET A 218 22.84 11.66 8.06
CA MET A 218 22.63 11.29 9.46
C MET A 218 23.85 10.60 10.06
N THR A 219 24.07 10.79 11.36
CA THR A 219 25.08 10.00 12.09
C THR A 219 24.57 8.59 12.39
N GLU A 220 25.45 7.63 12.60
CA GLU A 220 25.06 6.24 12.91
C GLU A 220 24.31 6.13 14.23
N GLU A 221 24.72 6.92 15.24
CA GLU A 221 24.06 7.00 16.52
C GLU A 221 22.61 7.49 16.38
N LEU A 222 22.38 8.51 15.55
CA LEU A 222 21.03 8.99 15.27
C LEU A 222 20.19 7.94 14.57
N LYS A 223 20.73 7.25 13.54
CA LYS A 223 20.01 6.18 12.84
C LYS A 223 19.56 5.09 13.81
N ALA A 224 20.46 4.62 14.69
CA ALA A 224 20.14 3.62 15.70
C ALA A 224 19.05 4.10 16.66
N THR A 225 19.15 5.33 17.15
CA THR A 225 18.15 5.94 18.03
C THR A 225 16.78 6.02 17.36
N LEU A 226 16.70 6.44 16.09
CA LEU A 226 15.45 6.55 15.37
C LEU A 226 14.80 5.19 15.11
N VAL A 227 15.60 4.18 14.77
CA VAL A 227 15.14 2.80 14.57
C VAL A 227 14.56 2.24 15.87
N ASP A 228 15.22 2.43 16.99
CA ASP A 228 14.73 1.97 18.30
C ASP A 228 13.40 2.63 18.69
N HIS A 229 13.26 3.93 18.44
CA HIS A 229 12.02 4.65 18.75
C HIS A 229 10.88 4.37 17.76
N ALA A 230 11.18 3.92 16.55
CA ALA A 230 10.16 3.55 15.56
C ALA A 230 9.49 2.21 15.84
N VAL A 231 10.10 1.33 16.66
CA VAL A 231 9.55 0.03 17.10
C VAL A 231 9.02 -0.79 15.92
N GLY A 232 9.78 -0.88 14.84
CA GLY A 232 9.42 -1.63 13.63
C GLY A 232 8.35 -0.98 12.74
N ASN A 233 7.94 0.26 13.02
CA ASN A 233 6.93 0.98 12.26
C ASN A 233 7.56 1.99 11.29
N HIS A 234 7.54 1.69 9.98
CA HIS A 234 8.12 2.58 8.97
C HIS A 234 7.51 3.98 8.95
N ARG A 235 6.21 4.13 9.22
CA ARG A 235 5.56 5.44 9.24
C ARG A 235 6.09 6.31 10.38
N ILE A 236 6.30 5.71 11.56
CA ILE A 236 6.91 6.44 12.71
C ILE A 236 8.32 6.84 12.35
N LEU A 237 9.15 5.93 11.82
CA LEU A 237 10.51 6.24 11.39
C LEU A 237 10.54 7.41 10.40
N MET A 238 9.73 7.35 9.34
CA MET A 238 9.69 8.40 8.31
C MET A 238 9.24 9.74 8.89
N ASN A 239 8.26 9.75 9.78
CA ASN A 239 7.80 10.99 10.43
C ASN A 239 8.88 11.61 11.31
N LEU A 240 9.60 10.80 12.11
CA LEU A 240 10.72 11.28 12.93
C LEU A 240 11.84 11.87 12.05
N CYS A 241 12.18 11.20 10.97
CA CYS A 241 13.19 11.65 10.02
C CYS A 241 12.78 12.95 9.29
N ASP A 242 11.53 13.08 8.87
CA ASP A 242 11.01 14.28 8.18
C ASP A 242 11.02 15.49 9.11
N GLU A 243 10.60 15.31 10.35
CA GLU A 243 10.61 16.37 11.36
C GLU A 243 12.03 16.85 11.67
N LEU A 244 12.96 15.92 11.92
CA LEU A 244 14.36 16.28 12.18
C LEU A 244 15.02 16.97 10.99
N LEU A 245 14.75 16.51 9.76
CA LEU A 245 15.29 17.15 8.58
C LEU A 245 14.75 18.58 8.41
N SER A 246 13.47 18.79 8.72
CA SER A 246 12.84 20.10 8.68
C SER A 246 13.44 21.05 9.70
N VAL A 247 13.61 20.60 10.97
CA VAL A 247 14.23 21.40 12.04
C VAL A 247 15.71 21.68 11.74
N ALA A 248 16.45 20.70 11.21
CA ALA A 248 17.85 20.92 10.80
C ALA A 248 17.97 22.00 9.73
N ALA A 249 17.06 21.97 8.75
CA ALA A 249 17.03 22.99 7.69
C ALA A 249 16.73 24.39 8.24
N ASP A 250 15.78 24.51 9.15
CA ASP A 250 15.44 25.79 9.79
C ASP A 250 16.58 26.32 10.65
N ARG A 251 17.37 25.45 11.27
CA ARG A 251 18.55 25.81 12.09
C ARG A 251 19.84 25.95 11.27
N GLY A 252 19.82 25.65 9.98
CA GLY A 252 21.01 25.69 9.10
C GLY A 252 22.08 24.65 9.47
N LEU A 253 21.68 23.50 10.02
CA LEU A 253 22.62 22.45 10.41
C LEU A 253 23.03 21.63 9.19
N PRO A 254 24.31 21.29 9.00
CA PRO A 254 24.80 20.55 7.84
C PRO A 254 24.52 19.05 7.88
N LYS A 255 24.25 18.49 9.07
CA LYS A 255 23.98 17.08 9.36
C LYS A 255 22.96 16.95 10.47
N LEU A 256 22.29 15.79 10.50
CA LEU A 256 21.42 15.40 11.58
C LEU A 256 22.19 14.49 12.54
N ASP A 257 22.16 14.81 13.81
CA ASP A 257 22.83 14.08 14.88
C ASP A 257 21.87 13.77 16.04
N GLU A 258 22.30 12.92 16.96
CA GLU A 258 21.53 12.55 18.14
C GLU A 258 21.22 13.74 19.06
N LYS A 259 22.11 14.75 19.07
CA LYS A 259 21.88 15.96 19.85
C LYS A 259 20.67 16.73 19.36
N LEU A 260 20.50 16.83 18.04
CA LEU A 260 19.30 17.43 17.43
C LEU A 260 18.04 16.67 17.85
N TYR A 261 18.08 15.32 17.84
CA TYR A 261 16.96 14.50 18.31
C TYR A 261 16.60 14.80 19.77
N LEU A 262 17.57 14.82 20.66
CA LEU A 262 17.35 15.15 22.07
C LEU A 262 16.80 16.56 22.24
N ASP A 263 17.33 17.54 21.50
CA ASP A 263 16.84 18.92 21.55
C ASP A 263 15.38 19.06 21.12
N VAL A 264 14.95 18.27 20.12
CA VAL A 264 13.58 18.33 19.60
C VAL A 264 12.59 17.61 20.52
N TYR A 265 12.95 16.40 20.97
CA TYR A 265 12.02 15.52 21.68
C TYR A 265 12.18 15.52 23.21
N ALA A 266 13.36 15.84 23.77
CA ALA A 266 13.56 16.02 25.20
C ALA A 266 13.06 17.38 25.69
N ALA A 267 12.92 18.38 24.82
CA ALA A 267 12.47 19.73 25.14
C ALA A 267 10.96 19.87 25.38
N THR A 268 10.22 18.79 25.69
CA THR A 268 8.83 18.87 26.14
C THR A 268 8.72 18.70 27.66
N PRO A 269 9.11 19.69 28.49
CA PRO A 269 8.74 19.64 29.89
C PRO A 269 7.31 20.16 30.04
N LYS A 270 6.41 19.28 30.51
CA LYS A 270 5.27 19.56 31.38
C LYS A 270 5.02 21.06 31.69
N LYS A 271 4.41 21.80 30.78
CA LYS A 271 3.67 23.00 31.11
C LYS A 271 2.18 22.69 31.20
N ALA A 272 1.80 21.95 32.22
CA ALA A 272 0.40 21.86 32.62
C ALA A 272 0.29 21.53 34.11
N ALA A 273 0.54 22.49 34.95
CA ALA A 273 -0.06 22.54 36.28
C ALA A 273 0.31 23.87 36.96
N LYS A 274 -0.38 24.95 36.57
CA LYS A 274 -0.65 26.10 37.45
C LYS A 274 -1.75 26.94 36.82
N ARG A 275 -2.97 26.54 37.08
CA ARG A 275 -4.09 27.51 37.24
C ARG A 275 -4.79 27.19 38.54
N ARG A 276 -4.62 28.13 39.45
CA ARG A 276 -5.40 28.30 40.68
C ARG A 276 -6.87 28.50 40.35
#